data_f8a9bae2bdf357ec6bf89d6654165c3a
#
_entry.id   f8a9bae2bdf357ec6bf89d6654165c3a
#
_cell.length_a   1.000
_cell.length_b   1.000
_cell.length_c   1.000
_cell.angle_alpha   90.00
_cell.angle_beta   90.00
_cell.angle_gamma   90.00
#
_symmetry.space_group_name_H-M   'P 1'
#
loop_
_entity.id
_entity.type
_entity.pdbx_description
1 polymer ?
#
loop_
_entity_poly.entity_id
_entity_poly.type
_entity_poly.pdbx_seq_one_letter_code
_entity_poly.pdbx_strand_id
1 'polypeptide(L)'
;MGERPPLFLGLLADHPELVAEVGVLRWREWGDTPTPGDWIQITAREAGSEHLPITMVAMDLDGLALGAVALGEYDDALSEDERAGRSPWLLGMVVRRPERRCGVGRLMVAAIEDLARSRGYARVWVATGADAVEFYERCGWERQQSLVLRQGDLPTTILARELTTG
;
A
#
# COMPACT_ATOMS: atom_id res chain seq x y z
N MET A 1 -13.17 -6.86 -18.78
CA MET A 1 -12.59 -5.68 -18.16
C MET A 1 -13.68 -4.64 -17.95
N GLY A 2 -13.91 -4.27 -16.71
CA GLY A 2 -14.86 -3.23 -16.39
C GLY A 2 -14.26 -1.84 -16.58
N GLU A 3 -15.07 -0.87 -16.93
CA GLU A 3 -14.68 0.52 -16.87
C GLU A 3 -14.35 0.88 -15.42
N ARG A 4 -13.28 1.67 -15.23
CA ARG A 4 -12.96 2.18 -13.91
C ARG A 4 -14.03 3.18 -13.47
N PRO A 5 -14.60 3.02 -12.25
CA PRO A 5 -15.53 4.01 -11.78
C PRO A 5 -14.86 5.38 -11.65
N PRO A 6 -15.62 6.49 -11.75
CA PRO A 6 -15.08 7.79 -11.40
C PRO A 6 -14.56 7.77 -9.96
N LEU A 7 -13.32 8.21 -9.76
CA LEU A 7 -12.72 8.22 -8.45
C LEU A 7 -11.78 9.39 -8.29
N PHE A 8 -11.46 9.71 -7.05
CA PHE A 8 -10.38 10.64 -6.73
C PHE A 8 -9.55 10.08 -5.59
N LEU A 9 -8.30 10.50 -5.58
CA LEU A 9 -7.33 10.12 -4.56
C LEU A 9 -7.19 11.27 -3.57
N GLY A 10 -7.06 10.94 -2.29
CA GLY A 10 -6.80 11.90 -1.25
C GLY A 10 -6.00 11.29 -0.12
N LEU A 11 -5.57 12.13 0.81
CA LEU A 11 -4.93 11.67 2.03
C LEU A 11 -5.98 11.14 2.98
N LEU A 12 -5.75 9.97 3.55
CA LEU A 12 -6.67 9.44 4.58
C LEU A 12 -6.77 10.40 5.77
N ALA A 13 -5.70 11.15 6.06
CA ALA A 13 -5.71 12.16 7.11
C ALA A 13 -6.79 13.24 6.91
N ASP A 14 -7.15 13.53 5.65
CA ASP A 14 -8.20 14.49 5.31
C ASP A 14 -9.60 13.86 5.33
N HIS A 15 -9.68 12.56 5.49
CA HIS A 15 -10.93 11.78 5.49
C HIS A 15 -10.95 10.81 6.67
N PRO A 16 -10.90 11.35 7.92
CA PRO A 16 -10.83 10.47 9.10
C PRO A 16 -12.04 9.54 9.26
N GLU A 17 -13.16 9.89 8.66
CA GLU A 17 -14.36 9.04 8.64
C GLU A 17 -14.14 7.73 7.86
N LEU A 18 -13.12 7.67 7.00
CA LEU A 18 -12.83 6.48 6.21
C LEU A 18 -11.81 5.53 6.88
N VAL A 19 -11.23 5.92 8.01
CA VAL A 19 -10.20 5.10 8.68
C VAL A 19 -10.73 3.70 9.02
N ALA A 20 -11.91 3.63 9.62
CA ALA A 20 -12.51 2.35 9.99
C ALA A 20 -12.82 1.50 8.74
N GLU A 21 -13.34 2.12 7.69
CA GLU A 21 -13.66 1.42 6.43
C GLU A 21 -12.40 0.84 5.78
N VAL A 22 -11.33 1.61 5.71
CA VAL A 22 -10.04 1.14 5.18
C VAL A 22 -9.48 0.02 6.05
N GLY A 23 -9.56 0.15 7.37
CA GLY A 23 -9.14 -0.91 8.30
C GLY A 23 -9.88 -2.21 8.07
N VAL A 24 -11.19 -2.13 7.82
CA VAL A 24 -12.01 -3.32 7.50
C VAL A 24 -11.59 -3.95 6.17
N LEU A 25 -11.30 -3.14 5.14
CA LEU A 25 -10.82 -3.65 3.86
C LEU A 25 -9.51 -4.44 4.03
N ARG A 26 -8.58 -3.90 4.80
CA ARG A 26 -7.30 -4.56 5.11
C ARG A 26 -7.50 -5.83 5.92
N TRP A 27 -8.38 -5.78 6.92
CA TRP A 27 -8.71 -6.93 7.74
C TRP A 27 -9.29 -8.08 6.91
N ARG A 28 -10.17 -7.79 5.96
CA ARG A 28 -10.75 -8.80 5.07
C ARG A 28 -9.70 -9.45 4.18
N GLU A 29 -8.65 -8.72 3.85
CA GLU A 29 -7.60 -9.22 2.96
C GLU A 29 -6.55 -10.03 3.74
N TRP A 30 -6.13 -9.55 4.91
CA TRP A 30 -4.97 -10.10 5.63
C TRP A 30 -5.25 -10.49 7.08
N GLY A 31 -6.41 -10.17 7.60
CA GLY A 31 -6.68 -10.37 9.03
C GLY A 31 -6.89 -11.83 9.41
N ASP A 32 -6.43 -12.17 10.59
CA ASP A 32 -6.60 -13.50 11.19
C ASP A 32 -7.33 -13.42 12.54
N THR A 33 -7.82 -12.25 12.89
CA THR A 33 -8.57 -12.01 14.13
C THR A 33 -10.08 -12.05 13.87
N PRO A 34 -10.91 -12.37 14.90
CA PRO A 34 -12.36 -12.39 14.74
C PRO A 34 -13.00 -11.05 14.39
N THR A 35 -12.33 -9.93 14.73
CA THR A 35 -12.86 -8.58 14.52
C THR A 35 -11.78 -7.69 13.89
N PRO A 36 -12.19 -6.60 13.22
CA PRO A 36 -11.24 -5.71 12.53
C PRO A 36 -10.54 -4.69 13.42
N GLY A 37 -10.75 -4.72 14.74
CA GLY A 37 -10.28 -3.67 15.66
C GLY A 37 -8.80 -3.33 15.53
N ASP A 38 -7.93 -4.34 15.51
CA ASP A 38 -6.49 -4.12 15.41
C ASP A 38 -6.10 -3.48 14.06
N TRP A 39 -6.74 -3.90 12.98
CA TRP A 39 -6.48 -3.33 11.66
C TRP A 39 -6.96 -1.88 11.54
N ILE A 40 -8.05 -1.55 12.22
CA ILE A 40 -8.54 -0.16 12.28
C ILE A 40 -7.52 0.70 13.04
N GLN A 41 -6.97 0.20 14.15
CA GLN A 41 -5.95 0.93 14.91
C GLN A 41 -4.65 1.10 14.12
N ILE A 42 -4.20 0.07 13.41
CA ILE A 42 -3.03 0.15 12.52
C ILE A 42 -3.27 1.23 11.47
N THR A 43 -4.43 1.21 10.82
CA THR A 43 -4.79 2.18 9.79
C THR A 43 -4.81 3.61 10.34
N ALA A 44 -5.33 3.81 11.54
CA ALA A 44 -5.32 5.12 12.20
C ALA A 44 -3.89 5.63 12.41
N ARG A 45 -2.97 4.75 12.82
CA ARG A 45 -1.56 5.11 13.02
C ARG A 45 -0.83 5.41 11.72
N GLU A 46 -1.30 4.85 10.60
CA GLU A 46 -0.71 5.07 9.28
C GLU A 46 -1.31 6.26 8.53
N ALA A 47 -2.24 6.98 9.13
CA ALA A 47 -2.93 8.10 8.51
C ALA A 47 -2.26 9.45 8.81
N GLY A 48 -0.95 9.53 8.57
CA GLY A 48 -0.20 10.78 8.74
C GLY A 48 -0.48 11.77 7.61
N SER A 49 -0.22 13.05 7.87
CA SER A 49 -0.34 14.12 6.89
C SER A 49 1.00 14.72 6.49
N GLU A 50 1.93 14.81 7.41
CA GLU A 50 3.25 15.41 7.18
C GLU A 50 4.39 14.39 7.27
N HIS A 51 4.28 13.45 8.21
CA HIS A 51 5.31 12.46 8.47
C HIS A 51 4.83 11.06 8.10
N LEU A 52 5.74 10.24 7.56
CA LEU A 52 5.43 8.84 7.27
C LEU A 52 5.13 8.07 8.56
N PRO A 53 4.22 7.10 8.56
CA PRO A 53 3.49 6.62 7.38
C PRO A 53 2.32 7.52 6.98
N ILE A 54 2.11 7.62 5.68
CA ILE A 54 1.01 8.40 5.07
C ILE A 54 0.19 7.43 4.23
N THR A 55 -1.13 7.42 4.42
CA THR A 55 -2.04 6.59 3.63
C THR A 55 -2.81 7.46 2.64
N MET A 56 -2.82 7.02 1.38
CA MET A 56 -3.69 7.55 0.32
C MET A 56 -4.91 6.67 0.23
N VAL A 57 -6.07 7.27 0.00
CA VAL A 57 -7.34 6.55 -0.19
C VAL A 57 -7.94 6.91 -1.54
N ALA A 58 -8.44 5.90 -2.26
CA ALA A 58 -9.21 6.08 -3.49
C ALA A 58 -10.69 6.03 -3.11
N MET A 59 -11.43 7.05 -3.50
CA MET A 59 -12.85 7.21 -3.16
C MET A 59 -13.68 7.35 -4.43
N ASP A 60 -14.89 6.83 -4.40
CA ASP A 60 -15.86 7.11 -5.46
C ASP A 60 -16.58 8.45 -5.20
N LEU A 61 -17.52 8.80 -6.10
CA LEU A 61 -18.25 10.06 -6.00
C LEU A 61 -19.18 10.13 -4.79
N ASP A 62 -19.53 8.97 -4.20
CA ASP A 62 -20.38 8.91 -3.01
C ASP A 62 -19.56 8.87 -1.72
N GLY A 63 -18.25 8.95 -1.83
CA GLY A 63 -17.36 8.93 -0.68
C GLY A 63 -17.04 7.53 -0.15
N LEU A 64 -17.35 6.48 -0.90
CA LEU A 64 -16.99 5.10 -0.55
C LEU A 64 -15.51 4.85 -0.83
N ALA A 65 -14.79 4.25 0.11
CA ALA A 65 -13.41 3.86 -0.10
C ALA A 65 -13.34 2.66 -1.06
N LEU A 66 -12.67 2.85 -2.18
CA LEU A 66 -12.44 1.80 -3.18
C LEU A 66 -11.13 1.05 -2.93
N GLY A 67 -10.20 1.68 -2.27
CA GLY A 67 -8.91 1.11 -1.95
C GLY A 67 -8.05 2.09 -1.17
N ALA A 68 -6.92 1.59 -0.69
CA ALA A 68 -5.96 2.40 0.05
C ALA A 68 -4.55 1.86 -0.13
N VAL A 69 -3.56 2.71 0.10
CA VAL A 69 -2.14 2.37 0.04
C VAL A 69 -1.37 3.34 0.92
N ALA A 70 -0.34 2.87 1.57
CA ALA A 70 0.48 3.72 2.43
C ALA A 70 1.93 3.77 1.96
N LEU A 71 2.61 4.85 2.30
CA LEU A 71 4.06 4.98 2.22
C LEU A 71 4.59 5.09 3.65
N GLY A 72 5.50 4.21 4.03
CA GLY A 72 6.09 4.18 5.36
C GLY A 72 7.60 4.09 5.33
N GLU A 73 8.23 4.38 6.46
CA GLU A 73 9.69 4.29 6.57
C GLU A 73 10.17 2.85 6.53
N TYR A 74 9.37 1.91 7.04
CA TYR A 74 9.67 0.48 7.03
C TYR A 74 8.40 -0.34 7.09
N ASP A 75 8.52 -1.60 6.67
CA ASP A 75 7.44 -2.59 6.76
C ASP A 75 7.61 -3.39 8.04
N ASP A 76 6.64 -3.35 8.93
CA ASP A 76 6.66 -4.04 10.24
C ASP A 76 6.72 -5.57 10.11
N ALA A 77 6.33 -6.12 8.97
CA ALA A 77 6.43 -7.55 8.73
C ALA A 77 7.87 -8.02 8.55
N LEU A 78 8.78 -7.09 8.25
CA LEU A 78 10.20 -7.36 8.04
C LEU A 78 11.01 -7.07 9.30
N SER A 79 11.95 -7.96 9.63
CA SER A 79 12.94 -7.66 10.66
C SER A 79 13.91 -6.58 10.16
N GLU A 80 14.68 -6.00 11.07
CA GLU A 80 15.68 -5.00 10.73
C GLU A 80 16.67 -5.53 9.67
N ASP A 81 17.14 -6.78 9.83
CA ASP A 81 18.04 -7.42 8.88
C ASP A 81 17.37 -7.58 7.50
N GLU A 82 16.10 -7.98 7.50
CA GLU A 82 15.34 -8.17 6.24
C GLU A 82 15.08 -6.85 5.53
N ARG A 83 14.93 -5.75 6.27
CA ARG A 83 14.82 -4.40 5.67
C ARG A 83 16.09 -3.97 4.98
N ALA A 84 17.25 -4.40 5.48
CA ALA A 84 18.57 -4.13 4.90
C ALA A 84 18.83 -2.64 4.62
N GLY A 85 18.37 -1.77 5.52
CA GLY A 85 18.53 -0.32 5.37
C GLY A 85 17.69 0.31 4.27
N ARG A 86 16.78 -0.43 3.65
CA ARG A 86 15.91 0.06 2.57
C ARG A 86 14.77 0.90 3.14
N SER A 87 14.48 2.03 2.49
CA SER A 87 13.39 2.94 2.87
C SER A 87 13.16 3.94 1.74
N PRO A 88 11.93 4.41 1.45
CA PRO A 88 10.67 4.04 2.10
C PRO A 88 10.02 2.80 1.48
N TRP A 89 8.93 2.36 2.07
CA TRP A 89 8.19 1.16 1.64
C TRP A 89 6.75 1.49 1.28
N LEU A 90 6.27 0.88 0.20
CA LEU A 90 4.83 0.83 -0.10
C LEU A 90 4.21 -0.22 0.81
N LEU A 91 3.16 0.17 1.53
CA LEU A 91 2.53 -0.64 2.57
C LEU A 91 1.03 -0.76 2.35
N GLY A 92 0.48 -1.89 2.79
CA GLY A 92 -0.95 -2.03 3.03
C GLY A 92 -1.85 -1.71 1.84
N MET A 93 -1.41 -2.02 0.61
CA MET A 93 -2.23 -1.77 -0.56
C MET A 93 -3.37 -2.77 -0.65
N VAL A 94 -4.59 -2.25 -0.69
CA VAL A 94 -5.80 -3.03 -0.82
C VAL A 94 -6.76 -2.34 -1.78
N VAL A 95 -7.42 -3.13 -2.63
CA VAL A 95 -8.50 -2.66 -3.52
C VAL A 95 -9.74 -3.48 -3.19
N ARG A 96 -10.88 -2.81 -3.02
CA ARG A 96 -12.16 -3.49 -2.82
C ARG A 96 -12.39 -4.50 -3.96
N ARG A 97 -12.87 -5.69 -3.62
CA ARG A 97 -12.99 -6.79 -4.60
C ARG A 97 -13.77 -6.40 -5.86
N PRO A 98 -14.94 -5.73 -5.78
CA PRO A 98 -15.67 -5.34 -6.99
C PRO A 98 -14.90 -4.43 -7.93
N GLU A 99 -13.94 -3.65 -7.41
CA GLU A 99 -13.17 -2.67 -8.19
C GLU A 99 -11.80 -3.20 -8.63
N ARG A 100 -11.48 -4.46 -8.34
CA ARG A 100 -10.24 -5.07 -8.80
C ARG A 100 -10.23 -5.21 -10.31
N ARG A 101 -9.03 -5.11 -10.92
CA ARG A 101 -8.80 -5.17 -12.36
C ARG A 101 -9.40 -3.99 -13.14
N CYS A 102 -9.78 -2.92 -12.46
CA CYS A 102 -10.27 -1.68 -13.07
C CYS A 102 -9.23 -0.56 -13.09
N GLY A 103 -7.98 -0.86 -12.73
CA GLY A 103 -6.90 0.12 -12.73
C GLY A 103 -6.77 0.96 -11.46
N VAL A 104 -7.58 0.70 -10.43
CA VAL A 104 -7.51 1.43 -9.15
C VAL A 104 -6.15 1.22 -8.47
N GLY A 105 -5.67 -0.03 -8.41
CA GLY A 105 -4.37 -0.34 -7.82
C GLY A 105 -3.23 0.37 -8.53
N ARG A 106 -3.24 0.40 -9.86
CA ARG A 106 -2.22 1.09 -10.65
C ARG A 106 -2.19 2.59 -10.37
N LEU A 107 -3.36 3.21 -10.21
CA LEU A 107 -3.45 4.63 -9.85
C LEU A 107 -2.87 4.89 -8.46
N MET A 108 -3.15 3.99 -7.50
CA MET A 108 -2.64 4.13 -6.14
C MET A 108 -1.12 3.94 -6.09
N VAL A 109 -0.57 2.99 -6.86
CA VAL A 109 0.89 2.82 -6.96
C VAL A 109 1.51 4.10 -7.51
N ALA A 110 0.94 4.66 -8.59
CA ALA A 110 1.44 5.91 -9.17
C ALA A 110 1.38 7.06 -8.16
N ALA A 111 0.32 7.15 -7.35
CA ALA A 111 0.21 8.17 -6.32
C ALA A 111 1.28 8.02 -5.23
N ILE A 112 1.61 6.80 -4.84
CA ILE A 112 2.69 6.56 -3.88
C ILE A 112 4.05 6.92 -4.47
N GLU A 113 4.30 6.60 -5.75
CA GLU A 113 5.52 7.00 -6.43
C GLU A 113 5.65 8.53 -6.46
N ASP A 114 4.57 9.24 -6.77
CA ASP A 114 4.56 10.70 -6.78
C ASP A 114 4.79 11.28 -5.37
N LEU A 115 4.17 10.70 -4.36
CA LEU A 115 4.37 11.13 -2.98
C LEU A 115 5.83 10.94 -2.56
N ALA A 116 6.40 9.78 -2.83
CA ALA A 116 7.80 9.50 -2.50
C ALA A 116 8.75 10.45 -3.23
N ARG A 117 8.49 10.69 -4.52
CA ARG A 117 9.29 11.63 -5.33
C ARG A 117 9.21 13.04 -4.75
N SER A 118 8.03 13.49 -4.35
CA SER A 118 7.83 14.82 -3.74
C SER A 118 8.57 14.97 -2.42
N ARG A 119 8.85 13.87 -1.74
CA ARG A 119 9.59 13.83 -0.48
C ARG A 119 11.10 13.68 -0.68
N GLY A 120 11.58 13.64 -1.92
CA GLY A 120 13.00 13.56 -2.23
C GLY A 120 13.57 12.14 -2.25
N TYR A 121 12.72 11.11 -2.19
CA TYR A 121 13.19 9.73 -2.27
C TYR A 121 13.51 9.36 -3.72
N ALA A 122 14.59 8.63 -3.93
CA ALA A 122 15.02 8.16 -5.24
C ALA A 122 14.47 6.77 -5.59
N ARG A 123 13.94 6.06 -4.61
CA ARG A 123 13.50 4.67 -4.79
C ARG A 123 12.45 4.32 -3.74
N VAL A 124 11.55 3.41 -4.10
CA VAL A 124 10.55 2.84 -3.18
C VAL A 124 10.61 1.33 -3.28
N TRP A 125 10.45 0.64 -2.15
CA TRP A 125 10.41 -0.83 -2.09
C TRP A 125 9.03 -1.32 -1.70
N VAL A 126 8.74 -2.58 -2.06
CA VAL A 126 7.56 -3.30 -1.60
C VAL A 126 7.97 -4.74 -1.28
N ALA A 127 7.41 -5.29 -0.20
CA ALA A 127 7.53 -6.70 0.13
C ALA A 127 6.15 -7.33 -0.08
N THR A 128 6.06 -8.33 -0.94
CA THR A 128 4.78 -8.90 -1.31
C THR A 128 4.84 -10.41 -1.57
N GLY A 129 3.71 -11.08 -1.46
CA GLY A 129 3.57 -12.48 -1.83
C GLY A 129 3.51 -12.66 -3.34
N ALA A 130 3.62 -13.93 -3.76
CA ALA A 130 3.70 -14.29 -5.17
C ALA A 130 2.55 -13.74 -6.02
N ASP A 131 1.36 -13.65 -5.45
CA ASP A 131 0.15 -13.25 -6.19
C ASP A 131 0.21 -11.83 -6.75
N ALA A 132 0.97 -10.94 -6.12
CA ALA A 132 1.03 -9.54 -6.51
C ALA A 132 2.32 -9.16 -7.26
N VAL A 133 3.28 -10.06 -7.39
CA VAL A 133 4.56 -9.76 -8.05
C VAL A 133 4.37 -9.26 -9.47
N GLU A 134 3.57 -9.97 -10.27
CA GLU A 134 3.33 -9.58 -11.66
C GLU A 134 2.66 -8.21 -11.77
N PHE A 135 1.76 -7.91 -10.83
CA PHE A 135 1.11 -6.60 -10.80
C PHE A 135 2.15 -5.47 -10.67
N TYR A 136 3.08 -5.61 -9.71
CA TYR A 136 4.13 -4.60 -9.54
C TYR A 136 5.08 -4.55 -10.73
N GLU A 137 5.41 -5.70 -11.32
CA GLU A 137 6.24 -5.74 -12.52
C GLU A 137 5.58 -4.99 -13.68
N ARG A 138 4.28 -5.15 -13.86
CA ARG A 138 3.52 -4.39 -14.87
C ARG A 138 3.49 -2.90 -14.58
N CYS A 139 3.64 -2.50 -13.32
CA CYS A 139 3.78 -1.09 -12.94
C CYS A 139 5.22 -0.57 -13.12
N GLY A 140 6.13 -1.41 -13.58
CA GLY A 140 7.52 -1.02 -13.82
C GLY A 140 8.47 -1.24 -12.64
N TRP A 141 8.03 -1.99 -11.64
CA TRP A 141 8.88 -2.34 -10.49
C TRP A 141 9.72 -3.58 -10.82
N GLU A 142 10.92 -3.66 -10.28
CA GLU A 142 11.87 -4.74 -10.53
C GLU A 142 12.12 -5.59 -9.29
N ARG A 143 12.20 -6.91 -9.48
CA ARG A 143 12.53 -7.84 -8.40
C ARG A 143 13.94 -7.58 -7.89
N GLN A 144 14.09 -7.53 -6.57
CA GLN A 144 15.39 -7.34 -5.92
C GLN A 144 15.83 -8.56 -5.14
N GLN A 145 14.91 -9.24 -4.48
CA GLN A 145 15.23 -10.33 -3.57
C GLN A 145 14.03 -11.22 -3.33
N SER A 146 14.28 -12.52 -3.18
CA SER A 146 13.28 -13.47 -2.69
C SER A 146 13.76 -13.99 -1.34
N LEU A 147 12.87 -14.02 -0.36
CA LEU A 147 13.21 -14.48 0.98
C LEU A 147 11.98 -15.09 1.65
N VAL A 148 12.21 -15.78 2.77
CA VAL A 148 11.14 -16.25 3.64
C VAL A 148 11.22 -15.42 4.92
N LEU A 149 10.14 -14.70 5.22
CA LEU A 149 10.11 -13.83 6.39
C LEU A 149 10.20 -14.65 7.68
N ARG A 150 10.99 -14.18 8.64
CA ARG A 150 11.09 -14.82 9.97
C ARG A 150 9.74 -14.83 10.66
N GLN A 151 8.96 -13.76 10.50
CA GLN A 151 7.62 -13.68 11.06
C GLN A 151 6.66 -14.42 10.13
N GLY A 152 6.12 -15.55 10.59
CA GLY A 152 5.10 -16.30 9.86
C GLY A 152 5.61 -17.22 8.76
N ASP A 153 6.94 -17.34 8.55
CA ASP A 153 7.54 -18.19 7.52
C ASP A 153 6.92 -17.98 6.11
N LEU A 154 6.64 -16.73 5.77
CA LEU A 154 5.97 -16.38 4.51
C LEU A 154 6.98 -16.18 3.37
N PRO A 155 6.84 -16.93 2.25
CA PRO A 155 7.61 -16.63 1.04
C PRO A 155 7.27 -15.22 0.55
N THR A 156 8.30 -14.41 0.31
CA THR A 156 8.13 -13.00 0.02
C THR A 156 9.10 -12.57 -1.08
N THR A 157 8.64 -11.70 -1.95
CA THR A 157 9.48 -11.05 -2.96
C THR A 157 9.55 -9.55 -2.64
N ILE A 158 10.76 -9.03 -2.64
CA ILE A 158 10.99 -7.59 -2.54
C ILE A 158 11.22 -7.04 -3.93
N LEU A 159 10.46 -6.02 -4.29
CA LEU A 159 10.62 -5.28 -5.54
C LEU A 159 10.91 -3.82 -5.23
N ALA A 160 11.52 -3.14 -6.18
CA ALA A 160 11.83 -1.72 -6.05
C ALA A 160 11.44 -0.97 -7.32
N ARG A 161 11.10 0.30 -7.13
CA ARG A 161 10.83 1.24 -8.22
C ARG A 161 11.82 2.38 -8.13
N GLU A 162 12.61 2.58 -9.18
CA GLU A 162 13.44 3.77 -9.31
C GLU A 162 12.56 4.97 -9.65
N LEU A 163 12.72 6.05 -8.90
CA LEU A 163 11.97 7.29 -9.10
C LEU A 163 12.86 8.25 -9.88
N THR A 164 12.75 8.22 -11.19
CA THR A 164 13.52 9.14 -12.02
C THR A 164 12.99 10.55 -11.88
N THR A 165 13.87 11.49 -11.57
CA THR A 165 13.60 12.90 -11.72
C THR A 165 13.77 13.22 -13.21
N GLY A 166 12.67 13.25 -13.92
CA GLY A 166 12.69 13.60 -15.34
C GLY A 166 12.75 15.08 -15.53
#